data_31e5a4f5ad759ed879a2bf0b7f4793c4
#
_entry.id   31e5a4f5ad759ed879a2bf0b7f4793c4
#
_cell.length_a   1.000
_cell.length_b   1.000
_cell.length_c   1.000
_cell.angle_alpha   90.00
_cell.angle_beta   90.00
_cell.angle_gamma   90.00
#
_symmetry.space_group_name_H-M   'P 1'
#
loop_
_entity.id
_entity.type
_entity.pdbx_description
1 polymer ?
#
loop_
_entity_poly.entity_id
_entity_poly.type
_entity_poly.pdbx_seq_one_letter_code
_entity_poly.pdbx_strand_id
1 'polypeptide(L)'
;MAMTARRTVLLFIVLTAGICSAQFRPRPGSGRRVGETGNFVRIEGGLVVNEDNIRTARETDTHSTGTPAWTNAPGFENDVFTFTRVIFKSDSNPDSDWGRWRRLGWWVDYPDADLNFSHRLQQLTSIKTDPDARVLKLSDPELHHYALLYMEHAGYMRLSDADVTALRKYLLAGGALFVNDFWGSQEWDGFDREIKRVLPGRDWTELTIDHPVFHCVFDLRGPMRNLQVPTIQFWNRDYNPNNPQSPLQRVYRGEGSEEMHVRALLDDNKRVVILAIHNSDISDGWEREGENELYFNKFSEKVAYPLGINIIFYLMTH
;
A
#
# COMPACT_ATOMS: atom_id res chain seq x y z
N MET A 1 -66.57 -29.64 -46.13
CA MET A 1 -66.18 -28.51 -45.21
C MET A 1 -65.65 -29.09 -43.93
N ALA A 2 -64.34 -29.10 -43.79
CA ALA A 2 -63.64 -29.71 -42.66
C ALA A 2 -63.06 -28.59 -41.80
N MET A 3 -63.54 -28.51 -40.56
CA MET A 3 -63.00 -27.59 -39.53
C MET A 3 -61.86 -28.28 -38.85
N THR A 4 -60.66 -27.71 -39.00
CA THR A 4 -59.45 -28.14 -38.30
C THR A 4 -59.38 -27.41 -36.94
N ALA A 5 -59.47 -28.18 -35.86
CA ALA A 5 -59.26 -27.70 -34.50
C ALA A 5 -57.77 -27.54 -34.20
N ARG A 6 -57.32 -26.32 -33.92
CA ARG A 6 -55.96 -26.04 -33.38
C ARG A 6 -55.95 -26.32 -31.87
N ARG A 7 -55.16 -27.30 -31.45
CA ARG A 7 -54.80 -27.56 -30.03
C ARG A 7 -53.71 -26.59 -29.59
N THR A 8 -54.02 -25.71 -28.69
CA THR A 8 -53.05 -24.86 -28.00
C THR A 8 -52.48 -25.65 -26.81
N VAL A 9 -51.19 -25.91 -26.85
CA VAL A 9 -50.47 -26.52 -25.73
C VAL A 9 -49.94 -25.40 -24.86
N LEU A 10 -50.51 -25.26 -23.66
CA LEU A 10 -49.98 -24.39 -22.60
C LEU A 10 -48.81 -25.10 -21.90
N LEU A 11 -47.63 -24.56 -22.08
CA LEU A 11 -46.44 -24.97 -21.36
C LEU A 11 -46.39 -24.23 -20.01
N PHE A 12 -46.66 -24.93 -18.90
CA PHE A 12 -46.45 -24.40 -17.56
C PHE A 12 -44.92 -24.51 -17.23
N ILE A 13 -44.25 -23.38 -17.22
CA ILE A 13 -42.88 -23.29 -16.65
C ILE A 13 -43.04 -23.08 -15.15
N VAL A 14 -42.77 -24.10 -14.36
CA VAL A 14 -42.64 -24.00 -12.90
C VAL A 14 -41.25 -23.47 -12.61
N LEU A 15 -41.16 -22.18 -12.29
CA LEU A 15 -39.94 -21.60 -11.72
C LEU A 15 -39.83 -22.03 -10.25
N THR A 16 -39.05 -23.04 -9.97
CA THR A 16 -38.60 -23.32 -8.61
C THR A 16 -37.52 -22.32 -8.25
N ALA A 17 -37.88 -21.30 -7.49
CA ALA A 17 -36.93 -20.41 -6.84
C ALA A 17 -36.15 -21.22 -5.78
N GLY A 18 -34.97 -21.70 -6.14
CA GLY A 18 -34.03 -22.27 -5.19
C GLY A 18 -33.50 -21.17 -4.29
N ILE A 19 -34.02 -21.09 -3.08
CA ILE A 19 -33.44 -20.27 -2.01
C ILE A 19 -32.09 -20.92 -1.66
N CYS A 20 -31.00 -20.38 -2.22
CA CYS A 20 -29.66 -20.74 -1.83
C CYS A 20 -29.41 -20.12 -0.44
N SER A 21 -29.78 -20.86 0.62
CA SER A 21 -29.39 -20.56 1.99
C SER A 21 -27.87 -20.79 2.06
N ALA A 22 -27.08 -19.73 1.91
CA ALA A 22 -25.68 -19.75 2.25
C ALA A 22 -25.56 -20.05 3.76
N GLN A 23 -25.46 -21.34 4.09
CA GLN A 23 -25.09 -21.74 5.44
C GLN A 23 -23.67 -21.24 5.68
N PHE A 24 -23.57 -20.16 6.46
CA PHE A 24 -22.33 -19.71 7.06
C PHE A 24 -21.82 -20.85 7.95
N ARG A 25 -20.97 -21.72 7.38
CA ARG A 25 -20.19 -22.65 8.20
C ARG A 25 -19.14 -21.80 8.91
N PRO A 26 -19.11 -21.78 10.26
CA PRO A 26 -17.99 -21.18 10.97
C PRO A 26 -16.73 -21.93 10.51
N ARG A 27 -15.77 -21.19 9.93
CA ARG A 27 -14.45 -21.74 9.62
C ARG A 27 -13.87 -22.29 10.95
N PRO A 28 -13.30 -23.50 10.96
CA PRO A 28 -12.58 -23.98 12.12
C PRO A 28 -11.54 -22.90 12.47
N GLY A 29 -11.56 -22.41 13.70
CA GLY A 29 -10.55 -21.50 14.19
C GLY A 29 -9.19 -22.13 13.88
N SER A 30 -8.30 -21.38 13.21
CA SER A 30 -6.93 -21.81 12.99
C SER A 30 -6.24 -21.86 14.36
N GLY A 31 -6.45 -22.96 15.07
CA GLY A 31 -5.65 -23.29 16.24
C GLY A 31 -4.20 -23.35 15.78
N ARG A 32 -3.34 -22.57 16.42
CA ARG A 32 -1.90 -22.66 16.26
C ARG A 32 -1.53 -24.13 16.33
N ARG A 33 -1.00 -24.70 15.23
CA ARG A 33 -0.52 -26.09 15.27
C ARG A 33 0.58 -26.15 16.32
N VAL A 34 0.42 -27.05 17.27
CA VAL A 34 1.42 -27.30 18.31
C VAL A 34 2.68 -27.77 17.58
N GLY A 35 3.73 -26.92 17.56
CA GLY A 35 5.00 -27.23 16.91
C GLY A 35 5.54 -26.17 15.93
N GLU A 36 4.75 -25.18 15.49
CA GLU A 36 5.27 -24.09 14.64
C GLU A 36 5.91 -23.01 15.51
N THR A 37 7.25 -22.97 15.49
CA THR A 37 8.02 -21.86 16.04
C THR A 37 8.22 -20.82 14.92
N GLY A 38 7.93 -19.53 15.19
CA GLY A 38 8.11 -18.45 14.20
C GLY A 38 7.31 -17.20 14.54
N ASN A 39 7.64 -16.11 13.90
CA ASN A 39 6.90 -14.84 13.98
C ASN A 39 5.79 -14.85 12.93
N PHE A 40 4.56 -14.96 13.36
CA PHE A 40 3.41 -15.02 12.46
C PHE A 40 2.55 -13.77 12.61
N VAL A 41 2.19 -13.18 11.48
CA VAL A 41 1.24 -12.07 11.37
C VAL A 41 0.00 -12.53 10.60
N ARG A 42 -1.15 -11.96 10.96
CA ARG A 42 -2.39 -12.14 10.20
C ARG A 42 -2.62 -10.89 9.37
N ILE A 43 -2.62 -11.08 8.07
CA ILE A 43 -2.86 -10.02 7.09
C ILE A 43 -4.34 -9.96 6.71
N GLU A 44 -4.71 -9.03 5.84
CA GLU A 44 -6.05 -8.90 5.28
C GLU A 44 -6.47 -10.19 4.56
N GLY A 45 -7.76 -10.41 4.37
CA GLY A 45 -8.28 -11.71 3.91
C GLY A 45 -8.16 -12.84 4.93
N GLY A 46 -7.52 -12.61 6.09
CA GLY A 46 -7.36 -13.59 7.17
C GLY A 46 -6.22 -14.58 6.94
N LEU A 47 -5.37 -14.35 5.95
CA LEU A 47 -4.17 -15.13 5.69
C LEU A 47 -3.15 -14.97 6.82
N VAL A 48 -2.30 -15.97 6.99
CA VAL A 48 -1.26 -15.96 8.01
C VAL A 48 0.10 -16.08 7.33
N VAL A 49 0.94 -15.09 7.54
CA VAL A 49 2.29 -15.00 6.98
C VAL A 49 3.32 -15.26 8.08
N ASN A 50 4.34 -16.04 7.75
CA ASN A 50 5.50 -16.24 8.62
C ASN A 50 6.60 -15.24 8.25
N GLU A 51 6.82 -14.23 9.08
CA GLU A 51 7.82 -13.18 8.88
C GLU A 51 9.28 -13.69 8.79
N ASP A 52 9.54 -14.89 9.30
CA ASP A 52 10.88 -15.46 9.26
C ASP A 52 11.18 -16.12 7.91
N ASN A 53 10.15 -16.52 7.16
CA ASN A 53 10.30 -17.29 5.93
C ASN A 53 9.90 -16.53 4.67
N ILE A 54 9.00 -15.56 4.77
CA ILE A 54 8.53 -14.79 3.61
C ILE A 54 9.67 -14.02 2.95
N ARG A 55 9.75 -14.04 1.63
CA ARG A 55 10.78 -13.37 0.84
C ARG A 55 10.22 -12.54 -0.31
N THR A 56 9.08 -12.94 -0.86
CA THR A 56 8.45 -12.24 -1.99
C THR A 56 6.95 -12.07 -1.78
N ALA A 57 6.36 -11.10 -2.46
CA ALA A 57 4.92 -10.87 -2.39
C ALA A 57 4.13 -12.02 -3.05
N ARG A 58 4.71 -12.70 -4.04
CA ARG A 58 4.07 -13.85 -4.72
C ARG A 58 3.92 -15.11 -3.86
N GLU A 59 4.61 -15.20 -2.74
CA GLU A 59 4.45 -16.32 -1.80
C GLU A 59 3.15 -16.21 -0.98
N THR A 60 2.43 -15.11 -1.10
CA THR A 60 1.17 -14.86 -0.40
C THR A 60 0.04 -14.73 -1.40
N ASP A 61 -1.10 -15.40 -1.13
CA ASP A 61 -2.28 -15.28 -1.97
C ASP A 61 -2.81 -13.84 -1.97
N THR A 62 -3.15 -13.33 -3.14
CA THR A 62 -3.82 -12.04 -3.29
C THR A 62 -5.25 -12.11 -2.74
N HIS A 63 -5.76 -11.02 -2.23
CA HIS A 63 -7.11 -10.92 -1.67
C HIS A 63 -8.00 -9.88 -2.38
N SER A 64 -7.44 -9.15 -3.34
CA SER A 64 -8.13 -8.20 -4.21
C SER A 64 -8.39 -8.81 -5.60
N THR A 65 -7.78 -8.27 -6.64
CA THR A 65 -8.08 -8.62 -8.04
C THR A 65 -7.17 -9.67 -8.67
N GLY A 66 -6.06 -9.99 -8.04
CA GLY A 66 -5.06 -10.93 -8.56
C GLY A 66 -4.23 -10.32 -9.70
N THR A 67 -3.02 -9.89 -9.38
CA THR A 67 -2.08 -9.31 -10.34
C THR A 67 -1.58 -10.36 -11.33
N PRO A 68 -1.63 -10.13 -12.66
CA PRO A 68 -1.07 -11.04 -13.64
C PRO A 68 0.40 -11.35 -13.37
N ALA A 69 0.82 -12.58 -13.64
CA ALA A 69 2.24 -12.91 -13.68
C ALA A 69 2.85 -12.43 -15.00
N TRP A 70 4.11 -12.00 -14.95
CA TRP A 70 4.89 -11.65 -16.13
C TRP A 70 6.32 -12.17 -16.01
N THR A 71 7.03 -12.16 -17.10
CA THR A 71 8.46 -12.51 -17.14
C THR A 71 9.20 -11.42 -17.90
N ASN A 72 10.39 -11.08 -17.45
CA ASN A 72 11.28 -10.18 -18.17
C ASN A 72 11.99 -10.92 -19.31
N ALA A 73 12.45 -10.17 -20.32
CA ALA A 73 13.21 -10.76 -21.42
C ALA A 73 14.54 -11.36 -20.91
N PRO A 74 15.03 -12.46 -21.51
CA PRO A 74 16.30 -13.04 -21.16
C PRO A 74 17.45 -12.02 -21.19
N GLY A 75 18.28 -12.02 -20.16
CA GLY A 75 19.36 -11.07 -19.97
C GLY A 75 19.01 -9.82 -19.16
N PHE A 76 17.73 -9.64 -18.78
CA PHE A 76 17.26 -8.55 -17.93
C PHE A 76 16.69 -9.04 -16.60
N GLU A 77 17.01 -10.23 -16.19
CA GLU A 77 16.48 -10.83 -14.95
C GLU A 77 16.92 -10.08 -13.69
N ASN A 78 18.12 -9.49 -13.73
CA ASN A 78 18.71 -8.75 -12.59
C ASN A 78 18.79 -7.22 -12.82
N ASP A 79 18.45 -6.74 -14.01
CA ASP A 79 18.44 -5.31 -14.36
C ASP A 79 17.00 -4.78 -14.36
N VAL A 80 16.37 -4.89 -13.20
CA VAL A 80 14.98 -4.54 -13.00
C VAL A 80 14.80 -3.75 -11.69
N PHE A 81 13.78 -2.90 -11.66
CA PHE A 81 13.32 -2.33 -10.40
C PHE A 81 12.57 -3.41 -9.60
N THR A 82 12.96 -3.60 -8.35
CA THR A 82 12.24 -4.48 -7.42
C THR A 82 11.54 -3.64 -6.35
N PHE A 83 10.22 -3.74 -6.28
CA PHE A 83 9.47 -3.17 -5.16
C PHE A 83 9.85 -3.93 -3.89
N THR A 84 10.39 -3.24 -2.90
CA THR A 84 11.02 -3.87 -1.75
C THR A 84 10.38 -3.38 -0.46
N ARG A 85 9.49 -4.19 0.10
CA ARG A 85 8.78 -3.92 1.36
C ARG A 85 9.63 -4.33 2.57
N VAL A 86 9.62 -3.51 3.61
CA VAL A 86 10.37 -3.76 4.84
C VAL A 86 9.48 -4.30 5.94
N ILE A 87 9.88 -5.42 6.52
CA ILE A 87 9.30 -5.97 7.77
C ILE A 87 9.86 -5.16 8.95
N PHE A 88 8.98 -4.59 9.75
CA PHE A 88 9.32 -3.93 11.00
C PHE A 88 8.33 -4.31 12.12
N LYS A 89 8.72 -4.12 13.36
CA LYS A 89 7.82 -4.32 14.50
C LYS A 89 6.99 -3.08 14.76
N SER A 90 5.71 -3.28 15.09
CA SER A 90 4.80 -2.20 15.46
C SER A 90 4.27 -2.40 16.87
N ASP A 91 4.11 -1.31 17.61
CA ASP A 91 3.30 -1.30 18.81
C ASP A 91 1.81 -1.41 18.45
N SER A 92 1.00 -1.82 19.42
CA SER A 92 -0.44 -1.72 19.28
C SER A 92 -0.86 -0.26 19.31
N ASN A 93 -1.77 0.14 18.43
CA ASN A 93 -2.43 1.45 18.55
C ASN A 93 -3.33 1.44 19.80
N PRO A 94 -2.99 2.19 20.88
CA PRO A 94 -3.77 2.18 22.12
C PRO A 94 -5.14 2.84 21.97
N ASP A 95 -5.28 3.77 21.03
CA ASP A 95 -6.46 4.62 20.84
C ASP A 95 -7.40 4.09 19.75
N SER A 96 -7.10 2.93 19.19
CA SER A 96 -7.98 2.30 18.21
C SER A 96 -9.21 1.70 18.87
N ASP A 97 -10.34 2.39 18.82
CA ASP A 97 -11.67 1.85 19.18
C ASP A 97 -12.11 0.68 18.28
N TRP A 98 -11.38 0.44 17.22
CA TRP A 98 -11.64 -0.55 16.20
C TRP A 98 -10.88 -1.84 16.50
N GLY A 99 -11.26 -2.61 17.49
CA GLY A 99 -10.61 -3.83 18.01
C GLY A 99 -9.81 -4.70 17.04
N ARG A 100 -10.08 -4.62 15.74
CA ARG A 100 -9.38 -5.29 14.64
C ARG A 100 -8.10 -4.53 14.22
N TRP A 101 -8.10 -3.21 14.32
CA TRP A 101 -7.04 -2.30 13.83
C TRP A 101 -6.03 -1.93 14.91
N ARG A 102 -6.07 -2.59 16.07
CA ARG A 102 -5.14 -2.34 17.17
C ARG A 102 -3.69 -2.70 16.87
N ARG A 103 -3.47 -3.46 15.81
CA ARG A 103 -2.15 -3.87 15.35
C ARG A 103 -2.11 -3.70 13.84
N LEU A 104 -1.67 -2.56 13.39
CA LEU A 104 -1.31 -2.31 12.01
C LEU A 104 0.22 -2.31 11.91
N GLY A 105 0.74 -2.67 10.77
CA GLY A 105 2.17 -2.77 10.58
C GLY A 105 2.55 -2.98 9.12
N TRP A 106 3.72 -3.45 8.87
CA TRP A 106 4.31 -3.61 7.54
C TRP A 106 3.44 -4.37 6.53
N TRP A 107 2.48 -5.17 6.99
CA TRP A 107 1.62 -6.05 6.18
C TRP A 107 0.32 -5.41 5.70
N VAL A 108 0.08 -4.13 5.97
CA VAL A 108 -1.09 -3.42 5.44
C VAL A 108 -0.97 -3.37 3.93
N ASP A 109 -2.09 -3.59 3.22
CA ASP A 109 -2.21 -3.64 1.75
C ASP A 109 -1.29 -4.67 1.04
N TYR A 110 -0.61 -5.52 1.80
CA TYR A 110 0.24 -6.58 1.30
C TYR A 110 -0.57 -7.85 0.99
N PRO A 111 -0.34 -8.57 -0.11
CA PRO A 111 0.69 -8.38 -1.13
C PRO A 111 0.20 -7.55 -2.35
N ASP A 112 -1.08 -7.22 -2.40
CA ASP A 112 -1.73 -6.70 -3.61
C ASP A 112 -1.15 -5.34 -4.03
N ALA A 113 -0.89 -4.42 -3.08
CA ALA A 113 -0.29 -3.13 -3.40
C ALA A 113 1.08 -3.27 -4.09
N ASP A 114 1.94 -4.15 -3.58
CA ASP A 114 3.29 -4.38 -4.10
C ASP A 114 3.27 -4.93 -5.53
N LEU A 115 2.41 -5.92 -5.76
CA LEU A 115 2.29 -6.60 -7.05
C LEU A 115 1.61 -5.71 -8.09
N ASN A 116 0.50 -5.07 -7.73
CA ASN A 116 -0.24 -4.18 -8.63
C ASN A 116 0.61 -2.96 -9.01
N PHE A 117 1.30 -2.35 -8.03
CA PHE A 117 2.18 -1.23 -8.32
C PHE A 117 3.32 -1.63 -9.26
N SER A 118 4.00 -2.76 -9.00
CA SER A 118 5.06 -3.28 -9.87
C SER A 118 4.55 -3.52 -11.30
N HIS A 119 3.37 -4.12 -11.44
CA HIS A 119 2.75 -4.36 -12.74
C HIS A 119 2.43 -3.06 -13.48
N ARG A 120 1.84 -2.07 -12.79
CA ARG A 120 1.50 -0.78 -13.39
C ARG A 120 2.72 0.06 -13.72
N LEU A 121 3.76 0.03 -12.90
CA LEU A 121 5.00 0.75 -13.17
C LEU A 121 5.60 0.34 -14.52
N GLN A 122 5.67 -0.95 -14.82
CA GLN A 122 6.18 -1.40 -16.13
C GLN A 122 5.20 -1.17 -17.29
N GLN A 123 3.88 -1.12 -17.03
CA GLN A 123 2.90 -0.82 -18.08
C GLN A 123 2.93 0.66 -18.48
N LEU A 124 3.14 1.56 -17.53
CA LEU A 124 3.03 3.01 -17.71
C LEU A 124 4.38 3.68 -17.98
N THR A 125 5.48 2.92 -17.87
CA THR A 125 6.84 3.43 -18.10
C THR A 125 7.68 2.43 -18.89
N SER A 126 8.93 2.78 -19.17
CA SER A 126 9.93 1.86 -19.74
C SER A 126 10.67 1.04 -18.68
N ILE A 127 10.42 1.26 -17.39
CA ILE A 127 11.07 0.55 -16.29
C ILE A 127 10.62 -0.90 -16.31
N LYS A 128 11.57 -1.83 -16.29
CA LYS A 128 11.29 -3.25 -16.07
C LYS A 128 11.21 -3.50 -14.57
N THR A 129 10.24 -4.31 -14.15
CA THR A 129 10.00 -4.61 -12.75
C THR A 129 10.13 -6.10 -12.47
N ASP A 130 10.58 -6.41 -11.26
CA ASP A 130 10.54 -7.77 -10.71
C ASP A 130 9.07 -8.20 -10.53
N PRO A 131 8.64 -9.36 -11.10
CA PRO A 131 7.26 -9.82 -11.01
C PRO A 131 6.84 -10.27 -9.60
N ASP A 132 7.80 -10.58 -8.75
CA ASP A 132 7.54 -11.19 -7.44
C ASP A 132 7.60 -10.18 -6.29
N ALA A 133 8.21 -8.99 -6.53
CA ALA A 133 8.54 -8.01 -5.51
C ALA A 133 9.41 -8.63 -4.39
N ARG A 134 9.80 -7.87 -3.39
CA ARG A 134 10.67 -8.38 -2.32
C ARG A 134 10.16 -7.96 -0.96
N VAL A 135 10.30 -8.86 0.03
CA VAL A 135 10.00 -8.59 1.44
C VAL A 135 11.25 -8.86 2.24
N LEU A 136 11.74 -7.85 2.99
CA LEU A 136 13.01 -7.91 3.71
C LEU A 136 12.87 -7.43 5.15
N LYS A 137 13.71 -7.97 6.03
CA LYS A 137 14.04 -7.35 7.31
C LYS A 137 15.23 -6.40 7.12
N LEU A 138 15.32 -5.36 7.92
CA LEU A 138 16.49 -4.45 7.90
C LEU A 138 17.82 -5.16 8.21
N SER A 139 17.76 -6.31 8.85
CA SER A 139 18.92 -7.16 9.14
C SER A 139 19.35 -8.08 7.99
N ASP A 140 18.58 -8.14 6.89
CA ASP A 140 18.89 -9.04 5.79
C ASP A 140 20.14 -8.57 5.03
N PRO A 141 21.07 -9.46 4.72
CA PRO A 141 22.35 -9.09 4.10
C PRO A 141 22.19 -8.54 2.68
N GLU A 142 21.09 -8.89 1.99
CA GLU A 142 20.78 -8.42 0.65
C GLU A 142 20.13 -7.02 0.61
N LEU A 143 19.89 -6.38 1.76
CA LEU A 143 19.26 -5.04 1.85
C LEU A 143 19.90 -4.01 0.88
N HIS A 144 21.22 -4.05 0.75
CA HIS A 144 21.98 -3.12 -0.09
C HIS A 144 21.92 -3.42 -1.60
N HIS A 145 21.26 -4.50 -2.02
CA HIS A 145 21.05 -4.79 -3.44
C HIS A 145 19.87 -3.99 -4.03
N TYR A 146 19.03 -3.40 -3.18
CA TYR A 146 17.84 -2.66 -3.61
C TYR A 146 18.04 -1.16 -3.41
N ALA A 147 17.73 -0.40 -4.45
CA ALA A 147 17.92 1.06 -4.43
C ALA A 147 16.88 1.79 -3.56
N LEU A 148 15.69 1.18 -3.41
CA LEU A 148 14.56 1.75 -2.69
C LEU A 148 13.94 0.74 -1.73
N LEU A 149 13.65 1.18 -0.51
CA LEU A 149 12.84 0.46 0.46
C LEU A 149 11.47 1.14 0.61
N TYR A 150 10.45 0.33 0.87
CA TYR A 150 9.10 0.78 1.12
C TYR A 150 8.63 0.36 2.51
N MET A 151 8.05 1.30 3.24
CA MET A 151 7.38 1.04 4.52
C MET A 151 5.97 1.62 4.49
N GLU A 152 5.04 0.86 4.99
CA GLU A 152 3.65 1.25 5.09
C GLU A 152 3.19 1.20 6.53
N HIS A 153 2.28 2.11 6.91
CA HIS A 153 1.71 2.20 8.24
C HIS A 153 2.76 2.31 9.36
N ALA A 154 3.81 3.11 9.12
CA ALA A 154 4.98 3.20 9.99
C ALA A 154 4.79 4.07 11.26
N GLY A 155 3.59 4.62 11.50
CA GLY A 155 3.32 5.51 12.63
C GLY A 155 3.55 4.88 14.02
N TYR A 156 3.36 3.57 14.13
CA TYR A 156 3.63 2.81 15.37
C TYR A 156 4.87 1.93 15.28
N MET A 157 5.72 2.16 14.29
CA MET A 157 6.96 1.43 14.09
C MET A 157 7.85 1.47 15.33
N ARG A 158 8.55 0.34 15.59
CA ARG A 158 9.62 0.23 16.59
C ARG A 158 10.84 -0.42 15.97
N LEU A 159 11.90 0.31 15.93
CA LEU A 159 13.19 -0.17 15.44
C LEU A 159 14.09 -0.58 16.61
N SER A 160 14.66 -1.77 16.52
CA SER A 160 15.77 -2.15 17.41
C SER A 160 17.01 -1.28 17.10
N ASP A 161 18.00 -1.25 17.99
CA ASP A 161 19.25 -0.54 17.73
C ASP A 161 20.02 -1.12 16.53
N ALA A 162 19.86 -2.42 16.28
CA ALA A 162 20.38 -3.08 15.09
C ALA A 162 19.68 -2.58 13.81
N ASP A 163 18.34 -2.47 13.83
CA ASP A 163 17.56 -1.94 12.71
C ASP A 163 17.91 -0.46 12.42
N VAL A 164 18.03 0.36 13.47
CA VAL A 164 18.48 1.76 13.35
C VAL A 164 19.83 1.86 12.67
N THR A 165 20.77 0.99 13.07
CA THR A 165 22.12 0.96 12.50
C THR A 165 22.12 0.52 11.04
N ALA A 166 21.34 -0.52 10.72
CA ALA A 166 21.23 -1.06 9.37
C ALA A 166 20.57 -0.05 8.41
N LEU A 167 19.44 0.54 8.82
CA LEU A 167 18.75 1.54 8.00
C LEU A 167 19.59 2.80 7.78
N ARG A 168 20.27 3.28 8.82
CA ARG A 168 21.23 4.40 8.70
C ARG A 168 22.31 4.10 7.67
N LYS A 169 22.95 2.94 7.78
CA LYS A 169 23.99 2.52 6.85
C LYS A 169 23.48 2.45 5.42
N TYR A 170 22.29 1.89 5.23
CA TYR A 170 21.62 1.79 3.93
C TYR A 170 21.39 3.16 3.29
N LEU A 171 20.78 4.09 4.04
CA LEU A 171 20.47 5.44 3.54
C LEU A 171 21.74 6.25 3.22
N LEU A 172 22.76 6.16 4.08
CA LEU A 172 24.03 6.85 3.86
C LEU A 172 24.87 6.23 2.73
N ALA A 173 24.63 4.96 2.38
CA ALA A 173 25.27 4.30 1.25
C ALA A 173 24.61 4.61 -0.11
N GLY A 174 23.56 5.42 -0.14
CA GLY A 174 22.88 5.81 -1.37
C GLY A 174 21.47 5.25 -1.54
N GLY A 175 21.00 4.39 -0.65
CA GLY A 175 19.62 3.90 -0.64
C GLY A 175 18.59 5.00 -0.33
N ALA A 176 17.34 4.75 -0.64
CA ALA A 176 16.23 5.62 -0.32
C ALA A 176 15.08 4.85 0.38
N LEU A 177 14.30 5.55 1.19
CA LEU A 177 13.11 5.02 1.86
C LEU A 177 11.89 5.83 1.44
N PHE A 178 10.85 5.12 0.99
CA PHE A 178 9.54 5.68 0.74
C PHE A 178 8.55 5.16 1.80
N VAL A 179 7.80 6.07 2.42
CA VAL A 179 6.84 5.75 3.50
C VAL A 179 5.48 6.34 3.18
N ASN A 180 4.41 5.56 3.42
CA ASN A 180 3.03 5.94 3.11
C ASN A 180 2.06 5.38 4.15
N ASP A 181 0.80 5.81 4.10
CA ASP A 181 -0.34 5.37 4.89
C ASP A 181 -0.11 5.40 6.41
N PHE A 182 0.07 6.60 6.95
CA PHE A 182 0.01 6.86 8.38
C PHE A 182 -0.62 8.24 8.64
N TRP A 183 -1.33 8.39 9.78
CA TRP A 183 -2.31 9.43 9.90
C TRP A 183 -2.27 10.16 11.25
N GLY A 184 -2.47 11.48 11.20
CA GLY A 184 -2.58 12.33 12.37
C GLY A 184 -1.26 12.56 13.10
N SER A 185 -1.30 13.45 14.08
CA SER A 185 -0.11 13.89 14.81
C SER A 185 0.55 12.76 15.60
N GLN A 186 -0.24 11.86 16.18
CA GLN A 186 0.29 10.78 17.01
C GLN A 186 1.14 9.77 16.20
N GLU A 187 0.67 9.38 15.01
CA GLU A 187 1.41 8.48 14.13
C GLU A 187 2.64 9.18 13.54
N TRP A 188 2.50 10.48 13.21
CA TRP A 188 3.65 11.28 12.80
C TRP A 188 4.74 11.32 13.89
N ASP A 189 4.39 11.63 15.12
CA ASP A 189 5.33 11.70 16.24
C ASP A 189 6.00 10.35 16.52
N GLY A 190 5.24 9.27 16.36
CA GLY A 190 5.77 7.90 16.47
C GLY A 190 6.82 7.60 15.41
N PHE A 191 6.51 7.88 14.16
CA PHE A 191 7.39 7.72 13.01
C PHE A 191 8.63 8.62 13.11
N ASP A 192 8.43 9.93 13.32
CA ASP A 192 9.51 10.91 13.44
C ASP A 192 10.52 10.55 14.54
N ARG A 193 10.03 10.09 15.69
CA ARG A 193 10.89 9.65 16.81
C ARG A 193 11.83 8.51 16.37
N GLU A 194 11.34 7.51 15.66
CA GLU A 194 12.18 6.39 15.21
C GLU A 194 13.14 6.84 14.10
N ILE A 195 12.70 7.68 13.18
CA ILE A 195 13.55 8.21 12.11
C ILE A 195 14.66 9.15 12.66
N LYS A 196 14.38 9.93 13.68
CA LYS A 196 15.41 10.74 14.36
C LYS A 196 16.51 9.90 15.03
N ARG A 197 16.21 8.66 15.43
CA ARG A 197 17.24 7.71 15.86
C ARG A 197 18.10 7.23 14.67
N VAL A 198 17.49 7.08 13.50
CA VAL A 198 18.20 6.66 12.27
C VAL A 198 19.09 7.79 11.74
N LEU A 199 18.54 9.00 11.58
CA LEU A 199 19.23 10.17 11.03
C LEU A 199 19.18 11.36 12.02
N PRO A 200 19.94 11.32 13.12
CA PRO A 200 19.92 12.39 14.12
C PRO A 200 20.40 13.71 13.51
N GLY A 201 19.76 14.82 13.93
CA GLY A 201 20.15 16.16 13.51
C GLY A 201 19.71 16.57 12.11
N ARG A 202 18.85 15.79 11.46
CA ARG A 202 18.23 16.17 10.18
C ARG A 202 16.79 16.63 10.40
N ASP A 203 16.41 17.69 9.72
CA ASP A 203 15.07 18.27 9.77
C ASP A 203 14.29 17.91 8.51
N TRP A 204 12.98 17.71 8.68
CA TRP A 204 12.06 17.48 7.59
C TRP A 204 11.85 18.73 6.74
N THR A 205 11.85 18.54 5.43
CA THR A 205 11.49 19.54 4.44
C THR A 205 10.11 19.20 3.89
N GLU A 206 9.14 20.11 4.03
CA GLU A 206 7.83 19.99 3.38
C GLU A 206 7.99 20.23 1.87
N LEU A 207 7.53 19.29 1.05
CA LEU A 207 7.58 19.40 -0.41
C LEU A 207 6.27 20.01 -0.92
N THR A 208 6.37 21.16 -1.55
CA THR A 208 5.22 21.82 -2.18
C THR A 208 4.98 21.26 -3.58
N ILE A 209 3.80 21.52 -4.14
CA ILE A 209 3.41 21.03 -5.47
C ILE A 209 4.39 21.41 -6.58
N ASP A 210 5.17 22.46 -6.42
CA ASP A 210 6.18 22.90 -7.41
C ASP A 210 7.46 22.06 -7.37
N HIS A 211 7.59 21.13 -6.40
CA HIS A 211 8.77 20.28 -6.30
C HIS A 211 8.83 19.29 -7.49
N PRO A 212 10.01 19.04 -8.09
CA PRO A 212 10.15 18.16 -9.26
C PRO A 212 9.57 16.76 -9.09
N VAL A 213 9.48 16.23 -7.88
CA VAL A 213 8.87 14.92 -7.61
C VAL A 213 7.42 14.81 -8.11
N PHE A 214 6.70 15.92 -8.21
CA PHE A 214 5.31 15.93 -8.70
C PHE A 214 5.21 16.05 -10.22
N HIS A 215 6.34 16.20 -10.95
CA HIS A 215 6.35 16.53 -12.37
C HIS A 215 7.30 15.69 -13.23
N CYS A 216 8.04 14.73 -12.65
CA CYS A 216 9.13 14.06 -13.37
C CYS A 216 8.67 13.03 -14.42
N VAL A 217 7.54 12.37 -14.24
CA VAL A 217 6.93 11.43 -15.22
C VAL A 217 5.52 11.90 -15.56
N PHE A 218 4.70 12.10 -14.53
CA PHE A 218 3.35 12.65 -14.63
C PHE A 218 3.34 14.07 -14.09
N ASP A 219 2.71 14.98 -14.81
CA ASP A 219 2.60 16.39 -14.41
C ASP A 219 1.38 16.58 -13.47
N LEU A 220 1.60 16.38 -12.17
CA LEU A 220 0.57 16.51 -11.15
C LEU A 220 0.44 17.98 -10.74
N ARG A 221 -0.75 18.55 -10.97
CA ARG A 221 -1.02 19.98 -10.75
C ARG A 221 -2.19 20.19 -9.79
N GLY A 222 -2.25 21.39 -9.24
CA GLY A 222 -3.32 21.86 -8.35
C GLY A 222 -2.88 21.87 -6.89
N PRO A 223 -3.80 22.15 -5.97
CA PRO A 223 -3.48 22.16 -4.54
C PRO A 223 -3.20 20.73 -4.04
N MET A 224 -2.28 20.57 -3.07
CA MET A 224 -1.86 19.29 -2.49
C MET A 224 -3.03 18.40 -2.06
N ARG A 225 -4.10 18.99 -1.54
CA ARG A 225 -5.32 18.25 -1.16
C ARG A 225 -5.96 17.43 -2.29
N ASN A 226 -5.68 17.78 -3.56
CA ASN A 226 -6.18 17.01 -4.71
C ASN A 226 -5.37 15.72 -4.93
N LEU A 227 -4.20 15.62 -4.33
CA LEU A 227 -3.35 14.45 -4.34
C LEU A 227 -3.57 13.55 -3.12
N GLN A 228 -4.42 13.96 -2.19
CA GLN A 228 -4.77 13.13 -1.03
C GLN A 228 -5.68 11.99 -1.45
N VAL A 229 -5.28 10.77 -1.13
CA VAL A 229 -6.03 9.53 -1.37
C VAL A 229 -6.62 9.06 -0.04
N PRO A 230 -7.93 8.86 0.07
CA PRO A 230 -8.54 8.33 1.29
C PRO A 230 -8.42 6.82 1.33
N THR A 231 -8.39 6.25 2.53
CA THR A 231 -8.66 4.82 2.71
C THR A 231 -10.04 4.47 2.13
N ILE A 232 -10.12 3.45 1.26
CA ILE A 232 -11.33 3.14 0.47
C ILE A 232 -12.55 2.87 1.35
N GLN A 233 -12.39 2.20 2.50
CA GLN A 233 -13.47 1.89 3.43
C GLN A 233 -14.06 3.15 4.09
N PHE A 234 -13.27 4.22 4.19
CA PHE A 234 -13.64 5.46 4.85
C PHE A 234 -13.93 6.61 3.87
N TRP A 235 -13.72 6.38 2.60
CA TRP A 235 -13.95 7.41 1.58
C TRP A 235 -15.36 8.01 1.65
N ASN A 236 -15.40 9.33 1.70
CA ASN A 236 -16.64 10.11 1.61
C ASN A 236 -16.99 10.32 0.13
N ARG A 237 -17.97 9.56 -0.38
CA ARG A 237 -18.43 9.65 -1.79
C ARG A 237 -19.02 11.02 -2.13
N ASP A 238 -19.50 11.75 -1.13
CA ASP A 238 -20.09 13.10 -1.27
C ASP A 238 -19.02 14.21 -1.13
N TYR A 239 -17.73 13.82 -1.07
CA TYR A 239 -16.64 14.79 -0.98
C TYR A 239 -16.65 15.77 -2.14
N ASN A 240 -16.65 17.06 -1.80
CA ASN A 240 -16.58 18.18 -2.74
C ASN A 240 -15.25 18.94 -2.54
N PRO A 241 -14.29 18.84 -3.48
CA PRO A 241 -12.98 19.50 -3.36
C PRO A 241 -13.08 21.04 -3.36
N ASN A 242 -14.19 21.61 -3.84
CA ASN A 242 -14.42 23.06 -3.82
C ASN A 242 -15.02 23.57 -2.50
N ASN A 243 -15.39 22.66 -1.59
CA ASN A 243 -15.89 23.01 -0.27
C ASN A 243 -14.84 22.66 0.80
N PRO A 244 -14.16 23.62 1.43
CA PRO A 244 -13.16 23.36 2.47
C PRO A 244 -13.71 22.59 3.69
N GLN A 245 -15.01 22.62 3.90
CA GLN A 245 -15.68 21.90 5.01
C GLN A 245 -16.11 20.49 4.62
N SER A 246 -15.88 20.06 3.38
CA SER A 246 -16.22 18.71 2.93
C SER A 246 -15.05 17.77 3.28
N PRO A 247 -15.20 16.84 4.24
CA PRO A 247 -14.14 15.92 4.59
C PRO A 247 -13.97 14.86 3.49
N LEU A 248 -12.72 14.52 3.18
CA LEU A 248 -12.39 13.47 2.22
C LEU A 248 -12.79 12.08 2.74
N GLN A 249 -12.67 11.87 4.04
CA GLN A 249 -13.03 10.63 4.72
C GLN A 249 -14.20 10.86 5.69
N ARG A 250 -15.04 9.84 5.87
CA ARG A 250 -16.16 9.84 6.82
C ARG A 250 -15.74 9.55 8.25
N VAL A 251 -14.55 9.03 8.44
CA VAL A 251 -13.98 8.68 9.74
C VAL A 251 -12.82 9.61 10.04
N TYR A 252 -12.84 10.19 11.23
CA TYR A 252 -11.74 11.00 11.73
C TYR A 252 -10.57 10.10 12.13
N ARG A 253 -9.41 10.35 11.58
CA ARG A 253 -8.19 9.53 11.77
C ARG A 253 -7.26 10.09 12.87
N GLY A 254 -7.76 10.97 13.71
CA GLY A 254 -7.00 11.62 14.77
C GLY A 254 -6.64 13.08 14.47
N GLU A 255 -6.19 13.79 15.48
CA GLU A 255 -5.79 15.19 15.38
C GLU A 255 -4.70 15.38 14.32
N GLY A 256 -4.87 16.38 13.44
CA GLY A 256 -3.93 16.69 12.36
C GLY A 256 -3.98 15.73 11.18
N SER A 257 -5.09 14.98 10.98
CA SER A 257 -5.24 14.04 9.87
C SER A 257 -5.95 14.63 8.64
N GLU A 258 -6.31 15.93 8.67
CA GLU A 258 -7.15 16.56 7.65
C GLU A 258 -6.39 16.86 6.36
N GLU A 259 -5.13 17.25 6.45
CA GLU A 259 -4.31 17.70 5.34
C GLU A 259 -3.19 16.71 5.03
N MET A 260 -3.00 16.43 3.75
CA MET A 260 -1.88 15.64 3.26
C MET A 260 -0.59 16.43 3.35
N HIS A 261 0.46 15.76 3.80
CA HIS A 261 1.83 16.26 3.80
C HIS A 261 2.75 15.33 3.01
N VAL A 262 3.62 15.90 2.21
CA VAL A 262 4.73 15.17 1.58
C VAL A 262 6.02 15.77 2.12
N ARG A 263 6.74 14.98 2.92
CA ARG A 263 7.94 15.44 3.62
C ARG A 263 9.15 14.63 3.23
N ALA A 264 10.29 15.30 3.13
CA ALA A 264 11.56 14.68 2.78
C ALA A 264 12.62 14.94 3.84
N LEU A 265 13.47 13.93 4.11
CA LEU A 265 14.78 14.12 4.72
C LEU A 265 15.83 14.11 3.63
N LEU A 266 16.77 15.04 3.73
CA LEU A 266 17.84 15.23 2.76
C LEU A 266 19.19 14.79 3.36
N ASP A 267 20.07 14.24 2.52
CA ASP A 267 21.47 14.05 2.86
C ASP A 267 22.29 15.35 2.73
N ASP A 268 23.60 15.27 2.95
CA ASP A 268 24.49 16.43 2.86
C ASP A 268 24.63 16.97 1.43
N ASN A 269 24.32 16.13 0.41
CA ASN A 269 24.31 16.50 -1.01
C ASN A 269 22.95 17.00 -1.48
N LYS A 270 21.99 17.18 -0.58
CA LYS A 270 20.60 17.57 -0.86
C LYS A 270 19.79 16.52 -1.60
N ARG A 271 20.24 15.27 -1.67
CA ARG A 271 19.47 14.15 -2.19
C ARG A 271 18.38 13.77 -1.18
N VAL A 272 17.18 13.47 -1.68
CA VAL A 272 16.10 12.93 -0.85
C VAL A 272 16.45 11.49 -0.46
N VAL A 273 16.65 11.25 0.82
CA VAL A 273 16.96 9.91 1.36
C VAL A 273 15.75 9.24 1.98
N ILE A 274 14.80 10.02 2.51
CA ILE A 274 13.49 9.53 2.96
C ILE A 274 12.42 10.46 2.39
N LEU A 275 11.39 9.88 1.79
CA LEU A 275 10.18 10.59 1.38
C LEU A 275 8.99 9.95 2.11
N ALA A 276 8.22 10.77 2.82
CA ALA A 276 7.05 10.32 3.58
C ALA A 276 5.79 11.04 3.10
N ILE A 277 4.77 10.27 2.75
CA ILE A 277 3.41 10.76 2.51
C ILE A 277 2.61 10.51 3.79
N HIS A 278 2.26 11.58 4.47
CA HIS A 278 1.49 11.57 5.70
C HIS A 278 0.06 12.06 5.44
N ASN A 279 -0.93 11.44 6.07
CA ASN A 279 -2.37 11.70 5.90
C ASN A 279 -2.88 11.39 4.49
N SER A 280 -2.37 10.35 3.86
CA SER A 280 -2.85 9.86 2.58
C SER A 280 -2.54 8.37 2.46
N ASP A 281 -3.36 7.64 1.75
CA ASP A 281 -3.32 6.20 1.57
C ASP A 281 -3.25 5.88 0.07
N ILE A 282 -2.08 6.12 -0.53
CA ILE A 282 -1.93 5.84 -1.96
C ILE A 282 -1.82 4.34 -2.24
N SER A 283 -1.45 3.55 -1.27
CA SER A 283 -1.34 2.09 -1.37
C SER A 283 -2.70 1.40 -1.48
N ASP A 284 -3.73 1.89 -0.80
CA ASP A 284 -5.12 1.46 -1.04
C ASP A 284 -5.54 1.67 -2.50
N GLY A 285 -5.02 2.73 -3.14
CA GLY A 285 -5.20 2.96 -4.57
C GLY A 285 -4.53 1.91 -5.46
N TRP A 286 -3.52 1.21 -4.97
CA TRP A 286 -2.86 0.12 -5.66
C TRP A 286 -3.46 -1.24 -5.27
N GLU A 287 -3.70 -1.47 -3.97
CA GLU A 287 -4.25 -2.72 -3.44
C GLU A 287 -5.63 -3.02 -4.02
N ARG A 288 -6.52 -2.01 -4.02
CA ARG A 288 -7.94 -2.15 -4.32
C ARG A 288 -8.29 -1.98 -5.80
N GLU A 289 -7.33 -2.24 -6.68
CA GLU A 289 -7.57 -2.20 -8.12
C GLU A 289 -8.70 -3.17 -8.52
N GLY A 290 -9.77 -2.63 -9.11
CA GLY A 290 -10.92 -3.42 -9.57
C GLY A 290 -12.04 -3.65 -8.54
N GLU A 291 -11.86 -3.33 -7.27
CA GLU A 291 -12.92 -3.48 -6.27
C GLU A 291 -14.02 -2.41 -6.38
N ASN A 292 -13.63 -1.18 -6.73
CA ASN A 292 -14.56 -0.05 -6.84
C ASN A 292 -14.15 0.86 -8.01
N GLU A 293 -14.91 0.81 -9.09
CA GLU A 293 -14.63 1.56 -10.32
C GLU A 293 -14.58 3.08 -10.09
N LEU A 294 -15.45 3.64 -9.25
CA LEU A 294 -15.45 5.07 -8.97
C LEU A 294 -14.21 5.50 -8.18
N TYR A 295 -13.80 4.68 -7.21
CA TYR A 295 -12.57 4.93 -6.45
C TYR A 295 -11.35 4.80 -7.35
N PHE A 296 -11.27 3.75 -8.16
CA PHE A 296 -10.20 3.53 -9.12
C PHE A 296 -10.05 4.73 -10.07
N ASN A 297 -11.12 5.13 -10.74
CA ASN A 297 -11.10 6.25 -11.69
C ASN A 297 -10.80 7.61 -11.05
N LYS A 298 -11.10 7.78 -9.77
CA LYS A 298 -10.91 9.05 -9.06
C LYS A 298 -9.55 9.16 -8.39
N PHE A 299 -9.09 8.09 -7.77
CA PHE A 299 -7.89 8.09 -6.93
C PHE A 299 -6.77 7.22 -7.48
N SER A 300 -7.02 5.96 -7.82
CA SER A 300 -5.97 5.03 -8.26
C SER A 300 -5.30 5.51 -9.53
N GLU A 301 -6.09 5.68 -10.60
CA GLU A 301 -5.58 6.04 -11.93
C GLU A 301 -5.06 7.48 -12.02
N LYS A 302 -5.72 8.42 -11.33
CA LYS A 302 -5.40 9.85 -11.47
C LYS A 302 -4.39 10.36 -10.46
N VAL A 303 -4.23 9.68 -9.32
CA VAL A 303 -3.39 10.15 -8.22
C VAL A 303 -2.42 9.07 -7.76
N ALA A 304 -2.91 7.94 -7.25
CA ALA A 304 -2.07 6.98 -6.53
C ALA A 304 -0.96 6.38 -7.41
N TYR A 305 -1.28 5.89 -8.62
CA TYR A 305 -0.27 5.40 -9.55
C TYR A 305 0.64 6.52 -10.07
N PRO A 306 0.12 7.64 -10.59
CA PRO A 306 0.96 8.74 -11.04
C PRO A 306 1.92 9.27 -9.98
N LEU A 307 1.44 9.47 -8.76
CA LEU A 307 2.27 9.98 -7.65
C LEU A 307 3.32 8.95 -7.21
N GLY A 308 2.94 7.68 -7.05
CA GLY A 308 3.87 6.60 -6.71
C GLY A 308 4.97 6.44 -7.76
N ILE A 309 4.60 6.45 -9.05
CA ILE A 309 5.55 6.36 -10.17
C ILE A 309 6.52 7.55 -10.18
N ASN A 310 6.00 8.75 -9.98
CA ASN A 310 6.85 9.94 -9.87
C ASN A 310 7.85 9.82 -8.72
N ILE A 311 7.41 9.36 -7.55
CA ILE A 311 8.27 9.20 -6.37
C ILE A 311 9.38 8.18 -6.64
N ILE A 312 9.02 7.00 -7.17
CA ILE A 312 10.00 5.97 -7.51
C ILE A 312 11.03 6.51 -8.51
N PHE A 313 10.54 7.11 -9.59
CA PHE A 313 11.42 7.67 -10.62
C PHE A 313 12.34 8.75 -10.05
N TYR A 314 11.79 9.68 -9.25
CA TYR A 314 12.55 10.76 -8.63
C TYR A 314 13.64 10.22 -7.70
N LEU A 315 13.30 9.30 -6.79
CA LEU A 315 14.24 8.74 -5.83
C LEU A 315 15.35 7.89 -6.48
N MET A 316 15.08 7.32 -7.65
CA MET A 316 16.09 6.54 -8.40
C MET A 316 17.02 7.40 -9.26
N THR A 317 16.64 8.66 -9.56
CA THR A 317 17.37 9.48 -10.53
C THR A 317 17.99 10.75 -9.95
N HIS A 318 17.66 11.10 -8.71
CA HIS A 318 18.11 12.29 -7.98
C HIS A 318 18.65 11.90 -6.60
#